data_fbca22304b67448c57a7624ba30d8e15
#
_entry.id   fbca22304b67448c57a7624ba30d8e15
#
_cell.length_a   1.000
_cell.length_b   1.000
_cell.length_c   1.000
_cell.angle_alpha   90.00
_cell.angle_beta   90.00
_cell.angle_gamma   90.00
#
_symmetry.space_group_name_H-M   'P 1'
#
loop_
_entity.id
_entity.type
_entity.pdbx_description
1 polymer ?
#
loop_
_entity_poly.entity_id
_entity_poly.type
_entity_poly.pdbx_seq_one_letter_code
_entity_poly.pdbx_strand_id
1 'polypeptide(L)'
;MRENRRMFPSGRSMLAMLLVICLCFGASATCLAEAPGAAEPGREAELVRIMNLNLQYLLNDWWNSEKDYVYATSTNFTKADSSLTEEQRLAVQESTRTFVNWREVDELSIFYLDRERAENGIRPVSHLIYCVGLALYDGYYDEDIVGVSGADAEAMCVKLISAVAGEHRSNHPDATDDRYWGDSWQSALWAENIGLSAWLLRDRIAPEIYAKVERMVLDEAHTLIYDYEIPYYRDADGTIVYPGDTKGEEIAWMAKLLALARFMFPDSEERGAWDDQLERMLVSATAMPEDVGSDRLVDGRKVGEMISGSNINGDGTLVNHNLYHIDYMATILEEMGDTIVLYRIAGEPVPEAAVFNLDKIYQAMIEVDLGKYDESRAGKYFYIRDENGQPTGNVEMPGEDDWGKAGYAIYYLCDVMADTLGLDREIEVPRKAWVWEKLHFEKMREQISRQAEDKAPGQFFLPGENSFVSVESFMMHNLAEAYVLAVSHPE
;
A
#
# COMPACT_ATOMS: atom_id res chain seq x y z
N MET A 1 -26.60 -45.60 20.26
CA MET A 1 -25.91 -46.52 21.20
C MET A 1 -24.44 -46.14 21.27
N ARG A 2 -24.04 -45.83 22.52
CA ARG A 2 -22.68 -45.62 23.05
C ARG A 2 -21.87 -44.43 22.59
N GLU A 3 -21.95 -43.45 23.46
CA GLU A 3 -20.98 -42.42 23.82
C GLU A 3 -19.57 -43.01 24.05
N ASN A 4 -18.56 -42.25 23.72
CA ASN A 4 -17.28 -42.31 24.40
C ASN A 4 -16.71 -40.89 24.54
N ARG A 5 -16.97 -40.31 25.71
CA ARG A 5 -16.25 -39.14 26.24
C ARG A 5 -14.85 -39.64 26.67
N ARG A 6 -13.81 -38.95 26.22
CA ARG A 6 -12.49 -39.00 26.87
C ARG A 6 -12.24 -37.70 27.61
N MET A 7 -12.18 -37.82 28.94
CA MET A 7 -11.72 -36.78 29.86
C MET A 7 -10.20 -36.61 29.73
N PHE A 8 -9.76 -35.36 29.78
CA PHE A 8 -8.37 -35.02 30.06
C PHE A 8 -8.22 -34.68 31.55
N PRO A 9 -7.17 -35.12 32.24
CA PRO A 9 -6.93 -34.80 33.64
C PRO A 9 -6.19 -33.46 33.76
N SER A 10 -6.60 -32.64 34.72
CA SER A 10 -5.98 -31.46 35.26
C SER A 10 -4.63 -31.81 35.92
N GLY A 11 -3.56 -31.16 35.43
CA GLY A 11 -2.22 -31.20 36.04
C GLY A 11 -1.79 -29.85 36.57
N ARG A 12 -2.23 -29.49 37.77
CA ARG A 12 -1.51 -28.51 38.59
C ARG A 12 -0.38 -29.23 39.31
N SER A 13 0.85 -28.73 39.20
CA SER A 13 1.98 -28.86 40.09
C SER A 13 3.27 -29.15 39.32
N MET A 14 4.03 -28.07 39.02
CA MET A 14 5.51 -28.05 39.06
C MET A 14 5.98 -26.60 38.91
N LEU A 15 5.79 -25.84 39.99
CA LEU A 15 6.40 -24.53 40.16
C LEU A 15 7.05 -24.52 41.55
N ALA A 16 8.19 -25.13 41.70
CA ALA A 16 9.08 -24.94 42.83
C ALA A 16 10.33 -25.81 42.60
N MET A 17 11.37 -25.23 41.99
CA MET A 17 12.80 -25.52 42.23
C MET A 17 13.64 -24.97 41.07
N LEU A 18 13.99 -23.68 41.16
CA LEU A 18 15.17 -23.08 40.54
C LEU A 18 15.25 -21.60 40.93
N LEU A 19 15.39 -21.39 42.21
CA LEU A 19 15.76 -20.09 42.78
C LEU A 19 16.82 -20.42 43.83
N VAL A 20 18.05 -20.42 43.45
CA VAL A 20 19.30 -20.18 44.18
C VAL A 20 20.45 -20.63 43.26
N ILE A 21 21.09 -19.70 42.59
CA ILE A 21 22.49 -19.57 42.22
C ILE A 21 22.56 -18.44 41.12
N CYS A 22 22.66 -17.23 41.58
CA CYS A 22 23.25 -16.11 40.81
C CYS A 22 23.41 -14.92 41.76
N LEU A 23 24.32 -15.03 42.66
CA LEU A 23 24.95 -13.88 43.33
C LEU A 23 26.46 -14.12 43.24
N CYS A 24 27.13 -13.20 42.57
CA CYS A 24 28.55 -13.01 42.35
C CYS A 24 28.93 -13.27 40.88
N PHE A 25 28.83 -12.20 40.05
CA PHE A 25 29.91 -11.74 39.20
C PHE A 25 29.47 -10.43 38.50
N GLY A 26 30.41 -9.54 38.40
CA GLY A 26 30.34 -8.12 38.11
C GLY A 26 29.49 -7.70 36.89
N ALA A 27 29.01 -6.49 37.01
CA ALA A 27 28.28 -5.75 35.99
C ALA A 27 29.08 -5.67 34.68
N SER A 28 28.64 -6.42 33.70
CA SER A 28 28.77 -6.09 32.29
C SER A 28 27.34 -6.00 31.78
N ALA A 29 26.95 -4.80 31.42
CA ALA A 29 25.69 -4.56 30.71
C ALA A 29 25.81 -5.23 29.33
N THR A 30 25.51 -6.51 29.25
CA THR A 30 25.16 -7.17 28.00
C THR A 30 23.73 -6.75 27.68
N CYS A 31 23.56 -5.86 26.70
CA CYS A 31 22.33 -5.77 25.95
C CYS A 31 21.96 -7.21 25.55
N LEU A 32 21.00 -7.80 26.22
CA LEU A 32 20.30 -8.96 25.72
C LEU A 32 19.58 -8.46 24.45
N ALA A 33 20.06 -8.87 23.29
CA ALA A 33 19.31 -8.72 22.06
C ALA A 33 17.97 -9.43 22.30
N GLU A 34 16.89 -8.67 22.34
CA GLU A 34 15.53 -9.23 22.33
C GLU A 34 15.39 -10.11 21.10
N ALA A 35 14.73 -11.25 21.29
CA ALA A 35 14.50 -12.19 20.20
C ALA A 35 13.65 -11.49 19.09
N PRO A 36 13.98 -11.68 17.80
CA PRO A 36 13.16 -11.17 16.72
C PRO A 36 11.72 -11.70 16.86
N GLY A 37 10.74 -10.82 16.67
CA GLY A 37 9.35 -11.19 16.49
C GLY A 37 8.39 -11.10 17.69
N ALA A 38 8.79 -10.61 18.87
CA ALA A 38 7.82 -10.29 19.90
C ALA A 38 7.45 -8.80 19.84
N ALA A 39 6.28 -8.50 19.27
CA ALA A 39 5.72 -7.15 19.35
C ALA A 39 5.72 -6.66 20.81
N GLU A 40 6.14 -5.43 21.05
CA GLU A 40 6.08 -4.84 22.40
C GLU A 40 4.62 -4.88 22.89
N PRO A 41 4.34 -5.35 24.13
CA PRO A 41 2.98 -5.39 24.63
C PRO A 41 2.32 -4.01 24.55
N GLY A 42 1.24 -3.89 23.79
CA GLY A 42 0.50 -2.65 23.56
C GLY A 42 0.76 -1.97 22.22
N ARG A 43 1.71 -2.40 21.43
CA ARG A 43 2.00 -1.83 20.09
C ARG A 43 0.87 -2.06 19.10
N GLU A 44 0.31 -3.27 19.08
CA GLU A 44 -0.87 -3.60 18.27
C GLU A 44 -2.05 -2.68 18.62
N ALA A 45 -2.37 -2.54 19.92
CA ALA A 45 -3.44 -1.66 20.35
C ALA A 45 -3.20 -0.19 19.96
N GLU A 46 -1.94 0.27 20.00
CA GLU A 46 -1.59 1.62 19.58
C GLU A 46 -1.70 1.78 18.05
N LEU A 47 -1.30 0.78 17.26
CA LEU A 47 -1.49 0.77 15.82
C LEU A 47 -2.99 0.88 15.47
N VAL A 48 -3.83 0.04 16.06
CA VAL A 48 -5.28 0.08 15.88
C VAL A 48 -5.84 1.44 16.26
N ARG A 49 -5.39 2.02 17.38
CA ARG A 49 -5.81 3.36 17.80
C ARG A 49 -5.46 4.44 16.78
N ILE A 50 -4.23 4.41 16.25
CA ILE A 50 -3.75 5.36 15.22
C ILE A 50 -4.56 5.22 13.94
N MET A 51 -4.81 3.99 13.48
CA MET A 51 -5.65 3.70 12.31
C MET A 51 -7.06 4.27 12.49
N ASN A 52 -7.67 4.07 13.66
CA ASN A 52 -9.00 4.62 13.93
C ASN A 52 -9.04 6.15 14.06
N LEU A 53 -7.98 6.79 14.55
CA LEU A 53 -7.85 8.25 14.49
C LEU A 53 -7.79 8.76 13.05
N ASN A 54 -7.08 8.05 12.17
CA ASN A 54 -7.04 8.44 10.77
C ASN A 54 -8.38 8.20 10.07
N LEU A 55 -9.06 7.08 10.35
CA LEU A 55 -10.44 6.85 9.89
C LEU A 55 -11.40 7.92 10.42
N GLN A 56 -11.23 8.41 11.65
CA GLN A 56 -12.01 9.53 12.17
C GLN A 56 -11.90 10.76 11.26
N TYR A 57 -10.67 11.14 10.90
CA TYR A 57 -10.44 12.25 9.97
C TYR A 57 -11.08 11.98 8.60
N LEU A 58 -10.79 10.83 8.01
CA LEU A 58 -11.28 10.47 6.67
C LEU A 58 -12.80 10.44 6.59
N LEU A 59 -13.48 9.95 7.61
CA LEU A 59 -14.94 9.83 7.60
C LEU A 59 -15.71 11.09 8.02
N ASN A 60 -15.09 11.97 8.80
CA ASN A 60 -15.76 13.14 9.32
C ASN A 60 -15.27 14.47 8.71
N ASP A 61 -13.96 14.62 8.56
CA ASP A 61 -13.36 15.92 8.20
C ASP A 61 -12.96 15.98 6.73
N TRP A 62 -12.33 14.94 6.21
CA TRP A 62 -11.86 14.89 4.82
C TRP A 62 -12.98 15.11 3.80
N TRP A 63 -14.15 14.49 4.01
CA TRP A 63 -15.34 14.66 3.16
C TRP A 63 -16.08 15.98 3.38
N ASN A 64 -15.95 16.56 4.57
CA ASN A 64 -16.64 17.79 4.94
C ASN A 64 -15.73 19.02 4.81
N SER A 65 -14.42 18.85 4.63
CA SER A 65 -13.53 19.97 4.46
C SER A 65 -13.55 20.44 3.00
N GLU A 66 -14.42 21.40 2.72
CA GLU A 66 -14.45 22.11 1.43
C GLU A 66 -13.06 22.62 1.01
N LYS A 67 -12.22 22.92 1.99
CA LYS A 67 -10.91 23.56 1.77
C LYS A 67 -9.84 22.56 1.36
N ASP A 68 -9.78 21.38 2.00
CA ASP A 68 -8.64 20.49 1.84
C ASP A 68 -8.73 19.67 0.56
N TYR A 69 -9.91 19.20 0.21
CA TYR A 69 -10.13 18.46 -1.03
C TYR A 69 -9.93 19.34 -2.28
N VAL A 70 -10.53 20.54 -2.29
CA VAL A 70 -10.37 21.53 -3.37
C VAL A 70 -8.94 22.04 -3.44
N TYR A 71 -8.26 22.18 -2.30
CA TYR A 71 -6.86 22.62 -2.25
C TYR A 71 -5.93 21.55 -2.81
N ALA A 72 -6.15 20.29 -2.46
CA ALA A 72 -5.37 19.17 -2.94
C ALA A 72 -5.50 18.98 -4.45
N THR A 73 -6.72 18.95 -4.99
CA THR A 73 -6.97 18.88 -6.45
C THR A 73 -6.52 20.15 -7.19
N SER A 74 -6.65 21.32 -6.58
CA SER A 74 -6.25 22.58 -7.22
C SER A 74 -4.74 22.83 -7.23
N THR A 75 -3.97 22.30 -6.27
CA THR A 75 -2.51 22.49 -6.27
C THR A 75 -1.83 21.71 -7.38
N ASN A 76 -2.28 20.53 -7.71
CA ASN A 76 -1.77 19.80 -8.88
C ASN A 76 -2.23 20.43 -10.20
N PHE A 77 -3.46 20.93 -10.26
CA PHE A 77 -3.99 21.61 -11.41
C PHE A 77 -3.30 22.99 -11.67
N THR A 78 -2.93 23.71 -10.60
CA THR A 78 -2.28 25.03 -10.71
C THR A 78 -0.77 24.95 -10.93
N LYS A 79 -0.10 23.89 -10.55
CA LYS A 79 1.32 23.66 -10.95
C LYS A 79 1.45 23.41 -12.45
N ALA A 80 0.46 22.78 -13.08
CA ALA A 80 0.46 22.50 -14.50
C ALA A 80 0.13 23.73 -15.36
N ASP A 81 -0.57 24.75 -14.85
CA ASP A 81 -0.98 25.92 -15.58
C ASP A 81 -0.60 27.24 -14.89
N SER A 82 0.70 27.54 -14.97
CA SER A 82 1.25 28.82 -14.49
C SER A 82 0.72 30.05 -15.24
N SER A 83 -0.12 29.89 -16.28
CA SER A 83 -0.70 30.95 -17.09
C SER A 83 -2.01 31.50 -16.49
N LEU A 84 -2.64 30.80 -15.52
CA LEU A 84 -3.87 31.28 -14.92
C LEU A 84 -3.60 32.38 -13.87
N THR A 85 -4.41 33.43 -13.93
CA THR A 85 -4.43 34.45 -12.87
C THR A 85 -5.05 33.87 -11.59
N GLU A 86 -4.79 34.51 -10.45
CA GLU A 86 -5.38 34.11 -9.15
C GLU A 86 -6.91 34.08 -9.19
N GLU A 87 -7.54 35.04 -9.89
CA GLU A 87 -8.99 35.13 -10.09
C GLU A 87 -9.51 33.96 -10.95
N GLN A 88 -8.75 33.56 -11.98
CA GLN A 88 -9.08 32.40 -12.81
C GLN A 88 -8.92 31.09 -12.04
N ARG A 89 -7.89 30.98 -11.18
CA ARG A 89 -7.68 29.84 -10.28
C ARG A 89 -8.84 29.70 -9.29
N LEU A 90 -9.25 30.80 -8.67
CA LEU A 90 -10.39 30.86 -7.77
C LEU A 90 -11.71 30.53 -8.48
N ALA A 91 -11.90 31.01 -9.70
CA ALA A 91 -13.09 30.71 -10.50
C ALA A 91 -13.14 29.23 -10.94
N VAL A 92 -11.99 28.62 -11.25
CA VAL A 92 -11.88 27.18 -11.51
C VAL A 92 -12.14 26.38 -10.23
N GLN A 93 -11.60 26.81 -9.11
CA GLN A 93 -11.88 26.25 -7.79
C GLN A 93 -13.38 26.29 -7.45
N GLU A 94 -14.07 27.42 -7.66
CA GLU A 94 -15.50 27.54 -7.44
C GLU A 94 -16.34 26.71 -8.41
N SER A 95 -15.91 26.57 -9.65
CA SER A 95 -16.63 25.78 -10.66
C SER A 95 -16.45 24.27 -10.51
N THR A 96 -15.43 23.82 -9.78
CA THR A 96 -15.18 22.41 -9.43
C THR A 96 -15.78 22.02 -8.08
N ARG A 97 -16.29 22.97 -7.31
CA ARG A 97 -16.98 22.76 -6.04
C ARG A 97 -18.39 22.20 -6.25
N THR A 98 -18.49 20.97 -6.71
CA THR A 98 -19.70 20.19 -6.46
C THR A 98 -19.43 19.32 -5.24
N PHE A 99 -19.53 19.94 -4.09
CA PHE A 99 -19.37 19.27 -2.81
C PHE A 99 -20.58 18.37 -2.58
N VAL A 100 -20.35 17.08 -2.59
CA VAL A 100 -21.39 16.12 -2.24
C VAL A 100 -21.17 15.69 -0.80
N ASN A 101 -21.99 16.20 0.11
CA ASN A 101 -22.09 15.59 1.44
C ASN A 101 -22.65 14.18 1.26
N TRP A 102 -21.77 13.17 1.28
CA TRP A 102 -22.13 11.77 1.06
C TRP A 102 -23.22 11.26 2.02
N ARG A 103 -23.39 11.92 3.17
CA ARG A 103 -24.45 11.59 4.15
C ARG A 103 -25.82 12.05 3.68
N GLU A 104 -25.91 13.12 2.91
CA GLU A 104 -27.15 13.80 2.55
C GLU A 104 -27.71 13.42 1.17
N VAL A 105 -26.94 12.69 0.36
CA VAL A 105 -27.35 12.31 -1.00
C VAL A 105 -27.64 10.82 -1.08
N ASP A 106 -28.77 10.48 -1.73
CA ASP A 106 -29.17 9.09 -1.94
C ASP A 106 -28.25 8.40 -2.96
N GLU A 107 -27.83 9.12 -4.00
CA GLU A 107 -26.90 8.64 -5.02
C GLU A 107 -25.69 9.57 -5.11
N LEU A 108 -24.48 8.98 -5.02
CA LEU A 108 -23.22 9.66 -5.24
C LEU A 108 -22.80 9.50 -6.69
N SER A 109 -22.32 10.59 -7.27
CA SER A 109 -21.54 10.55 -8.51
C SER A 109 -20.14 11.05 -8.24
N ILE A 110 -19.14 10.24 -8.52
CA ILE A 110 -17.72 10.58 -8.36
C ILE A 110 -17.20 11.34 -9.57
N PHE A 111 -17.91 11.28 -10.66
CA PHE A 111 -17.55 11.88 -11.94
C PHE A 111 -17.18 13.37 -11.87
N TYR A 112 -17.75 14.10 -10.91
CA TYR A 112 -17.50 15.53 -10.75
C TYR A 112 -16.27 15.86 -9.91
N LEU A 113 -15.61 14.86 -9.32
CA LEU A 113 -14.49 15.05 -8.43
C LEU A 113 -13.16 15.24 -9.17
N ASP A 114 -13.08 14.78 -10.42
CA ASP A 114 -11.88 14.99 -11.25
C ASP A 114 -12.23 15.17 -12.72
N ARG A 115 -11.72 16.26 -13.31
CA ARG A 115 -11.84 16.50 -14.74
C ARG A 115 -10.90 15.63 -15.57
N GLU A 116 -9.82 15.15 -15.00
CA GLU A 116 -8.83 14.27 -15.65
C GLU A 116 -9.21 12.78 -15.55
N ARG A 117 -10.27 12.44 -14.84
CA ARG A 117 -10.93 11.12 -14.75
C ARG A 117 -10.19 10.03 -14.03
N ALA A 118 -9.19 10.35 -13.30
CA ALA A 118 -8.30 9.31 -12.97
C ALA A 118 -7.75 9.44 -11.56
N GLU A 119 -6.55 9.86 -11.48
CA GLU A 119 -5.69 9.72 -10.33
C GLU A 119 -6.19 10.52 -9.12
N ASN A 120 -6.56 11.78 -9.33
CA ASN A 120 -6.91 12.66 -8.21
C ASN A 120 -8.37 12.51 -7.74
N GLY A 121 -9.25 11.92 -8.55
CA GLY A 121 -10.66 11.72 -8.21
C GLY A 121 -10.95 10.33 -7.68
N ILE A 122 -10.50 9.29 -8.37
CA ILE A 122 -10.87 7.91 -8.07
C ILE A 122 -9.89 7.25 -7.09
N ARG A 123 -8.58 7.47 -7.26
CA ARG A 123 -7.56 6.85 -6.40
C ARG A 123 -7.79 7.12 -4.90
N PRO A 124 -7.94 8.38 -4.44
CA PRO A 124 -8.14 8.64 -3.02
C PRO A 124 -9.39 7.98 -2.44
N VAL A 125 -10.46 7.95 -3.23
CA VAL A 125 -11.72 7.30 -2.84
C VAL A 125 -11.59 5.79 -2.82
N SER A 126 -10.84 5.20 -3.76
CA SER A 126 -10.57 3.76 -3.77
C SER A 126 -9.78 3.33 -2.53
N HIS A 127 -8.76 4.10 -2.11
CA HIS A 127 -8.04 3.87 -0.86
C HIS A 127 -8.97 3.97 0.37
N LEU A 128 -9.86 4.96 0.40
CA LEU A 128 -10.83 5.07 1.49
C LEU A 128 -11.76 3.85 1.54
N ILE A 129 -12.27 3.40 0.40
CA ILE A 129 -13.10 2.19 0.29
C ILE A 129 -12.33 0.98 0.83
N TYR A 130 -11.08 0.79 0.40
CA TYR A 130 -10.20 -0.27 0.88
C TYR A 130 -10.06 -0.25 2.40
N CYS A 131 -9.69 0.91 2.96
CA CYS A 131 -9.44 1.05 4.39
C CYS A 131 -10.68 0.77 5.24
N VAL A 132 -11.84 1.29 4.85
CA VAL A 132 -13.10 1.08 5.59
C VAL A 132 -13.57 -0.36 5.44
N GLY A 133 -13.51 -0.90 4.22
CA GLY A 133 -13.92 -2.28 3.95
C GLY A 133 -13.10 -3.28 4.77
N LEU A 134 -11.79 -3.12 4.79
CA LEU A 134 -10.88 -3.97 5.55
C LEU A 134 -11.06 -3.81 7.07
N ALA A 135 -11.22 -2.57 7.57
CA ALA A 135 -11.44 -2.31 8.99
C ALA A 135 -12.72 -2.99 9.52
N LEU A 136 -13.78 -2.98 8.72
CA LEU A 136 -15.06 -3.63 9.04
C LEU A 136 -14.98 -5.16 8.93
N TYR A 137 -14.16 -5.68 8.01
CA TYR A 137 -13.97 -7.11 7.81
C TYR A 137 -13.09 -7.71 8.91
N ASP A 138 -11.93 -7.14 9.18
CA ASP A 138 -10.96 -7.63 10.17
C ASP A 138 -11.34 -7.24 11.61
N GLY A 139 -12.35 -6.37 11.78
CA GLY A 139 -12.93 -6.06 13.09
C GLY A 139 -12.10 -5.11 13.95
N TYR A 140 -11.15 -4.36 13.37
CA TYR A 140 -10.40 -3.33 14.09
C TYR A 140 -11.08 -1.94 14.06
N TYR A 141 -12.25 -1.82 13.42
CA TYR A 141 -13.02 -0.58 13.42
C TYR A 141 -13.57 -0.27 14.82
N ASP A 142 -13.21 0.88 15.36
CA ASP A 142 -13.63 1.34 16.70
C ASP A 142 -14.52 2.59 16.58
N GLU A 143 -15.86 2.39 16.70
CA GLU A 143 -16.84 3.46 16.54
C GLU A 143 -16.74 4.53 17.64
N ASP A 144 -16.21 4.20 18.82
CA ASP A 144 -16.01 5.18 19.89
C ASP A 144 -14.87 6.15 19.56
N ILE A 145 -13.82 5.70 18.85
CA ILE A 145 -12.74 6.55 18.38
C ILE A 145 -13.15 7.28 17.09
N VAL A 146 -13.70 6.58 16.12
CA VAL A 146 -14.05 7.15 14.80
C VAL A 146 -15.20 8.16 14.90
N GLY A 147 -16.13 7.94 15.83
CA GLY A 147 -17.32 8.80 16.00
C GLY A 147 -18.39 8.58 14.92
N VAL A 148 -18.28 7.52 14.14
CA VAL A 148 -19.29 7.05 13.16
C VAL A 148 -19.60 5.62 13.51
N SER A 149 -20.88 5.24 13.54
CA SER A 149 -21.25 3.84 13.83
C SER A 149 -20.73 2.90 12.73
N GLY A 150 -20.40 1.66 13.10
CA GLY A 150 -19.98 0.65 12.13
C GLY A 150 -21.02 0.45 11.02
N ALA A 151 -22.30 0.53 11.35
CA ALA A 151 -23.38 0.44 10.36
C ALA A 151 -23.40 1.63 9.39
N ASP A 152 -23.16 2.83 9.85
CA ASP A 152 -23.11 4.02 8.99
C ASP A 152 -21.83 3.99 8.13
N ALA A 153 -20.71 3.55 8.67
CA ALA A 153 -19.46 3.37 7.93
C ALA A 153 -19.62 2.32 6.81
N GLU A 154 -20.29 1.20 7.10
CA GLU A 154 -20.63 0.18 6.11
C GLU A 154 -21.54 0.75 5.01
N ALA A 155 -22.62 1.43 5.39
CA ALA A 155 -23.54 2.04 4.44
C ALA A 155 -22.85 3.05 3.53
N MET A 156 -21.91 3.85 4.07
CA MET A 156 -21.09 4.76 3.30
C MET A 156 -20.16 4.03 2.35
N CYS A 157 -19.45 3.02 2.83
CA CYS A 157 -18.54 2.23 2.00
C CYS A 157 -19.27 1.61 0.81
N VAL A 158 -20.44 0.99 1.05
CA VAL A 158 -21.30 0.42 -0.01
C VAL A 158 -21.77 1.49 -0.99
N LYS A 159 -22.13 2.68 -0.50
CA LYS A 159 -22.54 3.81 -1.35
C LYS A 159 -21.39 4.27 -2.26
N LEU A 160 -20.18 4.38 -1.72
CA LEU A 160 -18.97 4.73 -2.50
C LEU A 160 -18.65 3.64 -3.53
N ILE A 161 -18.66 2.36 -3.14
CA ILE A 161 -18.48 1.23 -4.05
C ILE A 161 -19.49 1.33 -5.21
N SER A 162 -20.77 1.55 -4.90
CA SER A 162 -21.81 1.67 -5.93
C SER A 162 -21.56 2.82 -6.89
N ALA A 163 -21.13 3.97 -6.37
CA ALA A 163 -20.86 5.16 -7.18
C ALA A 163 -19.63 4.94 -8.10
N VAL A 164 -18.50 4.50 -7.53
CA VAL A 164 -17.27 4.37 -8.30
C VAL A 164 -17.36 3.24 -9.31
N ALA A 165 -17.80 2.05 -8.91
CA ALA A 165 -18.01 0.94 -9.83
C ALA A 165 -19.14 1.25 -10.85
N GLY A 166 -20.15 2.00 -10.43
CA GLY A 166 -21.24 2.42 -11.32
C GLY A 166 -20.78 3.30 -12.48
N GLU A 167 -19.74 4.08 -12.29
CA GLU A 167 -19.14 4.96 -13.32
C GLU A 167 -17.95 4.33 -14.07
N HIS A 168 -17.68 3.06 -13.86
CA HIS A 168 -16.72 2.33 -14.67
C HIS A 168 -17.27 2.04 -16.06
N ARG A 169 -16.43 2.15 -17.11
CA ARG A 169 -16.80 1.98 -18.53
C ARG A 169 -17.54 0.66 -18.81
N SER A 170 -17.18 -0.43 -18.14
CA SER A 170 -17.83 -1.73 -18.31
C SER A 170 -19.31 -1.73 -17.93
N ASN A 171 -19.75 -0.78 -17.12
CA ASN A 171 -21.14 -0.58 -16.75
C ASN A 171 -21.92 0.32 -17.73
N HIS A 172 -21.23 0.85 -18.77
CA HIS A 172 -21.76 1.75 -19.80
C HIS A 172 -21.32 1.34 -21.22
N PRO A 173 -21.61 0.09 -21.65
CA PRO A 173 -21.07 -0.45 -22.90
C PRO A 173 -21.56 0.30 -24.16
N ASP A 174 -22.63 1.07 -24.05
CA ASP A 174 -23.17 1.88 -25.15
C ASP A 174 -22.62 3.33 -25.18
N ALA A 175 -21.82 3.71 -24.19
CA ALA A 175 -21.21 5.05 -24.14
C ALA A 175 -20.14 5.16 -25.23
N THR A 176 -20.19 6.27 -25.98
CA THR A 176 -19.25 6.56 -27.06
C THR A 176 -18.26 7.67 -26.72
N ASP A 177 -18.37 8.21 -25.53
CA ASP A 177 -17.51 9.26 -25.00
C ASP A 177 -16.68 8.71 -23.83
N ASP A 178 -15.56 9.35 -23.62
CA ASP A 178 -14.64 9.01 -22.52
C ASP A 178 -15.15 9.50 -21.16
N ARG A 179 -16.41 9.49 -20.91
CA ARG A 179 -17.05 10.01 -19.70
C ARG A 179 -16.83 9.10 -18.48
N TYR A 180 -16.60 7.85 -18.74
CA TYR A 180 -16.48 6.80 -17.74
C TYR A 180 -15.02 6.38 -17.58
N TRP A 181 -14.62 6.05 -16.35
CA TRP A 181 -13.27 5.64 -16.06
C TRP A 181 -13.04 4.15 -16.39
N GLY A 182 -11.79 3.77 -16.47
CA GLY A 182 -11.30 2.44 -16.86
C GLY A 182 -10.32 2.56 -18.02
N ASP A 183 -9.50 1.54 -18.23
CA ASP A 183 -8.48 1.53 -19.28
C ASP A 183 -7.49 2.71 -19.20
N SER A 184 -7.13 3.08 -17.99
CA SER A 184 -6.08 4.05 -17.75
C SER A 184 -4.91 3.39 -17.03
N TRP A 185 -3.78 4.08 -17.01
CA TRP A 185 -2.54 3.55 -16.45
C TRP A 185 -2.59 3.10 -14.97
N GLN A 186 -3.61 3.51 -14.22
CA GLN A 186 -3.84 3.09 -12.83
C GLN A 186 -5.24 2.49 -12.58
N SER A 187 -6.06 2.29 -13.60
CA SER A 187 -7.44 1.85 -13.39
C SER A 187 -7.54 0.49 -12.70
N ALA A 188 -6.64 -0.41 -12.98
CA ALA A 188 -6.60 -1.72 -12.32
C ALA A 188 -6.31 -1.61 -10.80
N LEU A 189 -5.44 -0.67 -10.37
CA LEU A 189 -5.19 -0.38 -8.96
C LEU A 189 -6.48 0.06 -8.25
N TRP A 190 -7.21 1.01 -8.85
CA TRP A 190 -8.45 1.49 -8.22
C TRP A 190 -9.54 0.43 -8.21
N ALA A 191 -9.64 -0.35 -9.30
CA ALA A 191 -10.58 -1.45 -9.41
C ALA A 191 -10.28 -2.56 -8.39
N GLU A 192 -9.01 -2.81 -8.10
CA GLU A 192 -8.59 -3.76 -7.07
C GLU A 192 -9.04 -3.29 -5.68
N ASN A 193 -8.71 -2.08 -5.26
CA ASN A 193 -9.09 -1.52 -3.97
C ASN A 193 -10.61 -1.58 -3.73
N ILE A 194 -11.41 -1.23 -4.75
CA ILE A 194 -12.87 -1.27 -4.69
C ILE A 194 -13.37 -2.72 -4.67
N GLY A 195 -12.80 -3.55 -5.52
CA GLY A 195 -13.16 -4.95 -5.68
C GLY A 195 -12.86 -5.77 -4.44
N LEU A 196 -11.70 -5.56 -3.80
CA LEU A 196 -11.35 -6.23 -2.53
C LEU A 196 -12.40 -5.92 -1.46
N SER A 197 -12.70 -4.65 -1.22
CA SER A 197 -13.70 -4.28 -0.21
C SER A 197 -15.08 -4.86 -0.53
N ALA A 198 -15.48 -4.85 -1.79
CA ALA A 198 -16.74 -5.45 -2.21
C ALA A 198 -16.73 -6.97 -2.00
N TRP A 199 -15.63 -7.65 -2.29
CA TRP A 199 -15.50 -9.10 -2.06
C TRP A 199 -15.54 -9.46 -0.58
N LEU A 200 -14.90 -8.68 0.28
CA LEU A 200 -14.92 -8.87 1.73
C LEU A 200 -16.33 -8.63 2.32
N LEU A 201 -17.04 -7.63 1.80
CA LEU A 201 -18.38 -7.24 2.27
C LEU A 201 -19.53 -7.84 1.42
N ARG A 202 -19.25 -8.81 0.56
CA ARG A 202 -20.20 -9.33 -0.44
C ARG A 202 -21.58 -9.75 0.12
N ASP A 203 -21.60 -10.29 1.32
CA ASP A 203 -22.85 -10.71 1.98
C ASP A 203 -23.68 -9.52 2.52
N ARG A 204 -23.11 -8.30 2.49
CA ARG A 204 -23.70 -7.05 2.97
C ARG A 204 -24.02 -6.07 1.83
N ILE A 205 -23.64 -6.41 0.60
CA ILE A 205 -23.82 -5.58 -0.61
C ILE A 205 -24.99 -6.12 -1.41
N ALA A 206 -25.85 -5.23 -1.91
CA ALA A 206 -26.96 -5.61 -2.77
C ALA A 206 -26.43 -6.27 -4.07
N PRO A 207 -27.07 -7.36 -4.56
CA PRO A 207 -26.56 -8.11 -5.72
C PRO A 207 -26.34 -7.26 -6.97
N GLU A 208 -27.17 -6.24 -7.19
CA GLU A 208 -27.05 -5.32 -8.33
C GLU A 208 -25.83 -4.42 -8.24
N ILE A 209 -25.41 -4.04 -7.02
CA ILE A 209 -24.16 -3.28 -6.80
C ILE A 209 -22.96 -4.21 -7.00
N TYR A 210 -23.01 -5.40 -6.39
CA TYR A 210 -21.94 -6.38 -6.54
C TYR A 210 -21.69 -6.75 -8.01
N ALA A 211 -22.78 -6.93 -8.79
CA ALA A 211 -22.67 -7.18 -10.23
C ALA A 211 -22.00 -6.05 -11.03
N LYS A 212 -22.06 -4.80 -10.56
CA LYS A 212 -21.30 -3.69 -11.17
C LYS A 212 -19.79 -3.84 -10.89
N VAL A 213 -19.45 -4.24 -9.68
CA VAL A 213 -18.05 -4.52 -9.29
C VAL A 213 -17.49 -5.70 -10.06
N GLU A 214 -18.26 -6.78 -10.20
CA GLU A 214 -17.84 -7.95 -10.99
C GLU A 214 -17.50 -7.56 -12.43
N ARG A 215 -18.35 -6.77 -13.10
CA ARG A 215 -18.07 -6.29 -14.46
C ARG A 215 -16.83 -5.42 -14.53
N MET A 216 -16.62 -4.54 -13.55
CA MET A 216 -15.43 -3.69 -13.46
C MET A 216 -14.15 -4.53 -13.34
N VAL A 217 -14.10 -5.45 -12.39
CA VAL A 217 -12.92 -6.30 -12.17
C VAL A 217 -12.62 -7.18 -13.38
N LEU A 218 -13.66 -7.76 -14.01
CA LEU A 218 -13.49 -8.59 -15.20
C LEU A 218 -13.02 -7.78 -16.42
N ASP A 219 -13.48 -6.55 -16.62
CA ASP A 219 -13.07 -5.69 -17.74
C ASP A 219 -11.60 -5.29 -17.61
N GLU A 220 -11.18 -4.87 -16.41
CA GLU A 220 -9.78 -4.53 -16.15
C GLU A 220 -8.87 -5.77 -16.22
N ALA A 221 -9.30 -6.93 -15.70
CA ALA A 221 -8.55 -8.18 -15.83
C ALA A 221 -8.41 -8.61 -17.30
N HIS A 222 -9.46 -8.43 -18.12
CA HIS A 222 -9.42 -8.69 -19.55
C HIS A 222 -8.40 -7.79 -20.25
N THR A 223 -8.39 -6.49 -19.94
CA THR A 223 -7.39 -5.54 -20.45
C THR A 223 -5.98 -6.00 -20.14
N LEU A 224 -5.73 -6.47 -18.90
CA LEU A 224 -4.39 -6.91 -18.49
C LEU A 224 -3.88 -8.16 -19.20
N ILE A 225 -4.76 -9.07 -19.63
CA ILE A 225 -4.33 -10.30 -20.30
C ILE A 225 -4.29 -10.18 -21.83
N TYR A 226 -5.05 -9.25 -22.42
CA TYR A 226 -5.17 -9.17 -23.90
C TYR A 226 -4.56 -7.90 -24.49
N ASP A 227 -4.57 -6.79 -23.77
CA ASP A 227 -4.19 -5.49 -24.30
C ASP A 227 -2.96 -4.88 -23.62
N TYR A 228 -2.58 -5.38 -22.43
CA TYR A 228 -1.44 -4.87 -21.66
C TYR A 228 -0.15 -5.58 -22.04
N GLU A 229 0.80 -4.85 -22.61
CA GLU A 229 2.18 -5.29 -22.82
C GLU A 229 3.05 -4.87 -21.64
N ILE A 230 3.69 -5.84 -20.96
CA ILE A 230 4.53 -5.58 -19.80
C ILE A 230 5.73 -4.71 -20.20
N PRO A 231 5.85 -3.47 -19.69
CA PRO A 231 6.97 -2.60 -20.02
C PRO A 231 8.22 -2.92 -19.21
N TYR A 232 9.40 -2.55 -19.73
CA TYR A 232 10.67 -2.71 -19.05
C TYR A 232 11.49 -1.43 -19.13
N TYR A 233 12.11 -1.03 -18.01
CA TYR A 233 13.07 0.07 -17.97
C TYR A 233 14.26 -0.20 -18.89
N ARG A 234 14.74 -1.45 -18.89
CA ARG A 234 15.80 -1.94 -19.80
C ARG A 234 15.29 -3.17 -20.54
N ASP A 235 15.59 -3.22 -21.83
CA ASP A 235 15.36 -4.43 -22.61
C ASP A 235 16.41 -5.54 -22.35
N ALA A 236 16.27 -6.65 -23.06
CA ALA A 236 17.12 -7.84 -22.85
C ALA A 236 18.62 -7.61 -23.15
N ASP A 237 18.99 -6.65 -23.98
CA ASP A 237 20.39 -6.31 -24.24
C ASP A 237 20.94 -5.24 -23.28
N GLY A 238 20.13 -4.77 -22.34
CA GLY A 238 20.47 -3.78 -21.33
C GLY A 238 20.30 -2.33 -21.77
N THR A 239 19.73 -2.08 -22.97
CA THR A 239 19.41 -0.75 -23.46
C THR A 239 18.30 -0.13 -22.62
N ILE A 240 18.47 1.11 -22.14
CA ILE A 240 17.45 1.83 -21.40
C ILE A 240 16.36 2.28 -22.38
N VAL A 241 15.13 1.77 -22.16
CA VAL A 241 13.95 2.09 -22.97
C VAL A 241 13.23 3.32 -22.45
N TYR A 242 13.15 3.46 -21.12
CA TYR A 242 12.51 4.59 -20.44
C TYR A 242 13.52 5.38 -19.58
N PRO A 243 14.33 6.28 -20.17
CA PRO A 243 15.35 7.00 -19.40
C PRO A 243 14.74 7.79 -18.24
N GLY A 244 15.24 7.52 -17.03
CA GLY A 244 14.82 8.21 -15.83
C GLY A 244 13.48 7.75 -15.22
N ASP A 245 12.90 6.64 -15.72
CA ASP A 245 11.56 6.21 -15.34
C ASP A 245 11.43 4.69 -15.39
N THR A 246 11.58 4.03 -14.24
CA THR A 246 11.30 2.60 -14.11
C THR A 246 9.80 2.31 -14.29
N LYS A 247 9.48 1.07 -14.65
CA LYS A 247 8.11 0.58 -14.80
C LYS A 247 7.74 -0.46 -13.75
N GLY A 248 8.59 -0.65 -12.75
CA GLY A 248 8.39 -1.67 -11.73
C GLY A 248 7.14 -1.45 -10.91
N GLU A 249 6.94 -0.24 -10.39
CA GLU A 249 5.77 0.14 -9.61
C GLU A 249 4.49 0.08 -10.43
N GLU A 250 4.52 0.57 -11.69
CA GLU A 250 3.36 0.50 -12.59
C GLU A 250 2.89 -0.93 -12.82
N ILE A 251 3.83 -1.87 -13.00
CA ILE A 251 3.52 -3.28 -13.19
C ILE A 251 2.95 -3.87 -11.90
N ALA A 252 3.53 -3.53 -10.73
CA ALA A 252 3.12 -4.08 -9.45
C ALA A 252 1.67 -3.68 -9.11
N TRP A 253 1.31 -2.37 -9.22
CA TRP A 253 -0.05 -1.94 -8.92
C TRP A 253 -1.11 -2.45 -9.88
N MET A 254 -0.73 -2.78 -11.15
CA MET A 254 -1.65 -3.40 -12.09
C MET A 254 -1.83 -4.90 -11.79
N ALA A 255 -0.77 -5.58 -11.36
CA ALA A 255 -0.74 -7.02 -11.17
C ALA A 255 -1.75 -7.50 -10.09
N LYS A 256 -1.90 -6.76 -8.99
CA LYS A 256 -2.74 -7.15 -7.87
C LYS A 256 -4.21 -7.37 -8.24
N LEU A 257 -4.71 -6.69 -9.28
CA LEU A 257 -6.07 -6.91 -9.78
C LEU A 257 -6.27 -8.35 -10.29
N LEU A 258 -5.27 -8.94 -10.94
CA LEU A 258 -5.36 -10.33 -11.39
C LEU A 258 -5.41 -11.30 -10.22
N ALA A 259 -4.70 -11.00 -9.12
CA ALA A 259 -4.81 -11.76 -7.88
C ALA A 259 -6.24 -11.67 -7.28
N LEU A 260 -6.84 -10.50 -7.28
CA LEU A 260 -8.23 -10.33 -6.85
C LEU A 260 -9.22 -11.10 -7.77
N ALA A 261 -9.07 -10.96 -9.10
CA ALA A 261 -9.94 -11.61 -10.07
C ALA A 261 -9.97 -13.13 -9.87
N ARG A 262 -8.82 -13.76 -9.64
CA ARG A 262 -8.75 -15.21 -9.40
C ARG A 262 -9.49 -15.67 -8.13
N PHE A 263 -9.59 -14.81 -7.10
CA PHE A 263 -10.33 -15.10 -5.86
C PHE A 263 -11.82 -14.80 -5.99
N MET A 264 -12.17 -13.73 -6.68
CA MET A 264 -13.59 -13.39 -6.94
C MET A 264 -14.25 -14.39 -7.89
N PHE A 265 -13.52 -14.92 -8.88
CA PHE A 265 -14.04 -15.78 -9.93
C PHE A 265 -13.26 -17.11 -10.05
N PRO A 266 -13.31 -17.96 -9.01
CA PRO A 266 -12.48 -19.18 -8.95
C PRO A 266 -12.79 -20.19 -10.06
N ASP A 267 -14.00 -20.14 -10.63
CA ASP A 267 -14.47 -21.04 -11.67
C ASP A 267 -14.37 -20.43 -13.10
N SER A 268 -13.73 -19.26 -13.26
CA SER A 268 -13.57 -18.62 -14.56
C SER A 268 -12.70 -19.45 -15.51
N GLU A 269 -13.10 -19.53 -16.78
CA GLU A 269 -12.30 -20.14 -17.84
C GLU A 269 -10.99 -19.36 -18.09
N GLU A 270 -10.93 -18.08 -17.77
CA GLU A 270 -9.75 -17.21 -17.94
C GLU A 270 -8.77 -17.32 -16.77
N ARG A 271 -9.10 -18.00 -15.68
CA ARG A 271 -8.26 -18.09 -14.48
C ARG A 271 -6.81 -18.46 -14.77
N GLY A 272 -6.60 -19.45 -15.68
CA GLY A 272 -5.25 -19.86 -16.06
C GLY A 272 -4.45 -18.76 -16.78
N ALA A 273 -5.13 -17.90 -17.54
CA ALA A 273 -4.51 -16.75 -18.19
C ALA A 273 -4.18 -15.64 -17.14
N TRP A 274 -5.06 -15.42 -16.16
CA TRP A 274 -4.79 -14.51 -15.05
C TRP A 274 -3.59 -14.96 -14.23
N ASP A 275 -3.52 -16.25 -13.87
CA ASP A 275 -2.41 -16.81 -13.10
C ASP A 275 -1.07 -16.67 -13.87
N ASP A 276 -1.04 -16.95 -15.18
CA ASP A 276 0.15 -16.80 -16.03
C ASP A 276 0.61 -15.33 -16.13
N GLN A 277 -0.32 -14.42 -16.38
CA GLN A 277 0.00 -12.99 -16.52
C GLN A 277 0.40 -12.37 -15.18
N LEU A 278 -0.30 -12.72 -14.08
CA LEU A 278 0.04 -12.28 -12.71
C LEU A 278 1.49 -12.64 -12.38
N GLU A 279 1.85 -13.90 -12.52
CA GLU A 279 3.20 -14.38 -12.21
C GLU A 279 4.27 -13.65 -13.03
N ARG A 280 4.02 -13.46 -14.34
CA ARG A 280 4.92 -12.70 -15.23
C ARG A 280 5.04 -11.25 -14.80
N MET A 281 3.93 -10.59 -14.43
CA MET A 281 3.93 -9.20 -14.00
C MET A 281 4.69 -9.04 -12.67
N LEU A 282 4.44 -9.89 -11.67
CA LEU A 282 5.12 -9.82 -10.37
C LEU A 282 6.64 -10.00 -10.52
N VAL A 283 7.08 -10.98 -11.31
CA VAL A 283 8.52 -11.17 -11.58
C VAL A 283 9.10 -9.99 -12.37
N SER A 284 8.36 -9.45 -13.35
CA SER A 284 8.83 -8.33 -14.18
C SER A 284 8.96 -7.03 -13.38
N ALA A 285 8.06 -6.78 -12.41
CA ALA A 285 8.10 -5.59 -11.57
C ALA A 285 9.44 -5.43 -10.84
N THR A 286 10.00 -6.55 -10.38
CA THR A 286 11.20 -6.59 -9.55
C THR A 286 12.42 -7.22 -10.26
N ALA A 287 12.32 -7.49 -11.58
CA ALA A 287 13.39 -8.08 -12.37
C ALA A 287 14.62 -7.19 -12.43
N MET A 288 15.78 -7.80 -12.20
CA MET A 288 17.12 -7.21 -12.30
C MET A 288 17.81 -7.64 -13.60
N PRO A 289 18.89 -6.96 -14.04
CA PRO A 289 19.62 -7.34 -15.26
C PRO A 289 20.10 -8.79 -15.29
N GLU A 290 20.50 -9.35 -14.15
CA GLU A 290 20.94 -10.74 -14.03
C GLU A 290 19.82 -11.79 -14.13
N ASP A 291 18.58 -11.38 -14.02
CA ASP A 291 17.41 -12.25 -14.15
C ASP A 291 17.07 -12.52 -15.62
N VAL A 292 17.48 -11.63 -16.52
CA VAL A 292 17.25 -11.77 -17.96
C VAL A 292 17.97 -13.00 -18.48
N GLY A 293 17.20 -13.96 -18.98
CA GLY A 293 17.73 -15.26 -19.46
C GLY A 293 18.17 -16.21 -18.36
N SER A 294 17.84 -15.94 -17.09
CA SER A 294 18.20 -16.78 -15.95
C SER A 294 17.44 -18.11 -15.94
N ASP A 295 18.16 -19.19 -15.54
CA ASP A 295 17.55 -20.51 -15.28
C ASP A 295 16.99 -20.63 -13.85
N ARG A 296 17.03 -19.55 -13.02
CA ARG A 296 16.40 -19.52 -11.70
C ARG A 296 14.91 -19.89 -11.81
N LEU A 297 14.43 -20.72 -10.90
CA LEU A 297 13.03 -21.09 -10.84
C LEU A 297 12.30 -20.23 -9.83
N VAL A 298 11.11 -19.78 -10.19
CA VAL A 298 10.11 -19.11 -9.36
C VAL A 298 8.78 -19.77 -9.67
N ASP A 299 8.08 -20.26 -8.66
CA ASP A 299 6.84 -21.03 -8.79
C ASP A 299 6.93 -22.17 -9.83
N GLY A 300 8.13 -22.77 -9.93
CA GLY A 300 8.44 -23.87 -10.86
C GLY A 300 8.70 -23.47 -12.31
N ARG A 301 8.72 -22.18 -12.63
CA ARG A 301 9.00 -21.63 -13.98
C ARG A 301 10.35 -20.92 -14.00
N LYS A 302 11.01 -20.96 -15.16
CA LYS A 302 12.26 -20.22 -15.32
C LYS A 302 12.00 -18.74 -15.49
N VAL A 303 12.67 -17.92 -14.67
CA VAL A 303 12.59 -16.46 -14.71
C VAL A 303 12.87 -15.93 -16.12
N GLY A 304 13.96 -16.40 -16.75
CA GLY A 304 14.34 -15.94 -18.09
C GLY A 304 13.37 -16.33 -19.23
N GLU A 305 12.37 -17.18 -18.94
CA GLU A 305 11.29 -17.49 -19.88
C GLU A 305 10.04 -16.62 -19.63
N MET A 306 9.95 -15.95 -18.47
CA MET A 306 8.83 -15.10 -18.09
C MET A 306 9.04 -13.63 -18.45
N ILE A 307 10.29 -13.16 -18.46
CA ILE A 307 10.64 -11.74 -18.63
C ILE A 307 11.46 -11.51 -19.91
N SER A 308 11.38 -10.29 -20.44
CA SER A 308 12.18 -9.85 -21.61
C SER A 308 13.00 -8.59 -21.33
N GLY A 309 13.13 -8.18 -20.09
CA GLY A 309 13.88 -7.00 -19.66
C GLY A 309 13.96 -6.91 -18.15
N SER A 310 14.41 -5.76 -17.64
CA SER A 310 14.52 -5.50 -16.20
C SER A 310 14.03 -4.12 -15.82
N ASN A 311 13.52 -3.97 -14.58
CA ASN A 311 13.01 -2.72 -14.03
C ASN A 311 13.85 -2.20 -12.88
N ILE A 312 14.60 -3.07 -12.20
CA ILE A 312 15.43 -2.72 -11.05
C ILE A 312 16.90 -2.72 -11.46
N ASN A 313 17.72 -1.83 -10.89
CA ASN A 313 19.16 -1.87 -11.09
C ASN A 313 19.79 -3.09 -10.38
N GLY A 314 20.95 -3.56 -10.86
CA GLY A 314 21.63 -4.72 -10.28
C GLY A 314 22.07 -4.57 -8.81
N ASP A 315 21.87 -3.44 -8.19
CA ASP A 315 22.11 -3.20 -6.76
C ASP A 315 20.82 -3.00 -5.95
N GLY A 316 19.67 -3.27 -6.54
CA GLY A 316 18.37 -3.15 -5.89
C GLY A 316 17.75 -1.75 -5.90
N THR A 317 18.46 -0.74 -6.41
CA THR A 317 17.92 0.61 -6.56
C THR A 317 17.09 0.75 -7.82
N LEU A 318 16.27 1.78 -7.88
CA LEU A 318 15.56 2.16 -9.09
C LEU A 318 15.63 3.67 -9.36
N VAL A 319 15.29 4.04 -10.59
CA VAL A 319 15.26 5.43 -11.04
C VAL A 319 13.83 5.77 -11.44
N ASN A 320 13.29 6.84 -10.85
CA ASN A 320 12.04 7.43 -11.29
C ASN A 320 12.15 8.96 -11.17
N HIS A 321 11.42 9.73 -11.98
CA HIS A 321 11.55 11.19 -12.09
C HIS A 321 13.00 11.68 -12.32
N ASN A 322 13.84 10.86 -12.98
CA ASN A 322 15.28 11.08 -13.19
C ASN A 322 16.12 11.07 -11.90
N LEU A 323 15.62 10.48 -10.82
CA LEU A 323 16.27 10.38 -9.51
C LEU A 323 16.35 8.93 -9.07
N TYR A 324 17.34 8.60 -8.25
CA TYR A 324 17.30 7.39 -7.44
C TYR A 324 16.28 7.61 -6.33
N HIS A 325 15.14 6.90 -6.41
CA HIS A 325 13.93 7.34 -5.74
C HIS A 325 13.44 6.32 -4.72
N ILE A 326 13.56 6.67 -3.44
CA ILE A 326 13.20 5.77 -2.34
C ILE A 326 11.69 5.51 -2.27
N ASP A 327 10.85 6.52 -2.57
CA ASP A 327 9.40 6.33 -2.49
C ASP A 327 8.93 5.31 -3.53
N TYR A 328 9.50 5.33 -4.75
CA TYR A 328 9.17 4.33 -5.76
C TYR A 328 9.71 2.94 -5.42
N MET A 329 10.83 2.86 -4.68
CA MET A 329 11.27 1.57 -4.10
C MET A 329 10.28 1.08 -3.06
N ALA A 330 9.79 1.97 -2.20
CA ALA A 330 8.79 1.65 -1.19
C ALA A 330 7.43 1.31 -1.83
N THR A 331 7.02 2.03 -2.89
CA THR A 331 5.78 1.74 -3.63
C THR A 331 5.79 0.34 -4.26
N ILE A 332 6.93 -0.11 -4.80
CA ILE A 332 7.00 -1.50 -5.29
C ILE A 332 6.75 -2.50 -4.14
N LEU A 333 7.36 -2.28 -2.95
CA LEU A 333 7.10 -3.17 -1.81
C LEU A 333 5.63 -3.12 -1.39
N GLU A 334 5.03 -1.93 -1.31
CA GLU A 334 3.63 -1.75 -0.98
C GLU A 334 2.70 -2.50 -1.94
N GLU A 335 2.83 -2.29 -3.24
CA GLU A 335 1.95 -2.88 -4.23
C GLU A 335 2.12 -4.42 -4.36
N MET A 336 3.33 -4.90 -4.12
CA MET A 336 3.58 -6.34 -3.94
C MET A 336 2.97 -6.84 -2.62
N GLY A 337 2.97 -6.00 -1.58
CA GLY A 337 2.33 -6.23 -0.29
C GLY A 337 0.82 -6.44 -0.42
N ASP A 338 0.14 -5.63 -1.20
CA ASP A 338 -1.29 -5.80 -1.50
C ASP A 338 -1.59 -7.18 -2.11
N THR A 339 -0.75 -7.62 -3.05
CA THR A 339 -0.88 -8.99 -3.58
C THR A 339 -0.74 -10.04 -2.46
N ILE A 340 0.24 -9.88 -1.58
CA ILE A 340 0.46 -10.81 -0.45
C ILE A 340 -0.73 -10.77 0.52
N VAL A 341 -1.27 -9.59 0.81
CA VAL A 341 -2.47 -9.40 1.65
C VAL A 341 -3.66 -10.16 1.07
N LEU A 342 -3.91 -10.05 -0.23
CA LEU A 342 -4.97 -10.80 -0.91
C LEU A 342 -4.85 -12.31 -0.70
N TYR A 343 -3.66 -12.88 -0.89
CA TYR A 343 -3.41 -14.30 -0.69
C TYR A 343 -3.61 -14.72 0.78
N ARG A 344 -3.16 -13.92 1.72
CA ARG A 344 -3.32 -14.20 3.16
C ARG A 344 -4.78 -14.14 3.59
N ILE A 345 -5.53 -13.13 3.17
CA ILE A 345 -6.98 -13.04 3.42
C ILE A 345 -7.74 -14.22 2.80
N ALA A 346 -7.34 -14.64 1.60
CA ALA A 346 -7.93 -15.80 0.94
C ALA A 346 -7.54 -17.15 1.60
N GLY A 347 -6.53 -17.16 2.48
CA GLY A 347 -6.01 -18.39 3.08
C GLY A 347 -5.24 -19.28 2.11
N GLU A 348 -4.69 -18.69 1.04
CA GLU A 348 -3.91 -19.35 0.00
C GLU A 348 -2.41 -19.10 0.20
N PRO A 349 -1.53 -20.04 -0.17
CA PRO A 349 -0.10 -19.81 -0.11
C PRO A 349 0.33 -18.64 -1.00
N VAL A 350 1.15 -17.76 -0.46
CA VAL A 350 1.75 -16.65 -1.21
C VAL A 350 2.71 -17.20 -2.27
N PRO A 351 2.57 -16.84 -3.56
CA PRO A 351 3.47 -17.32 -4.61
C PRO A 351 4.88 -16.75 -4.44
N GLU A 352 5.91 -17.51 -4.86
CA GLU A 352 7.31 -17.06 -4.82
C GLU A 352 7.50 -15.79 -5.67
N ALA A 353 6.72 -15.62 -6.74
CA ALA A 353 6.72 -14.43 -7.58
C ALA A 353 6.37 -13.15 -6.82
N ALA A 354 5.47 -13.21 -5.83
CA ALA A 354 5.06 -12.04 -5.04
C ALA A 354 6.15 -11.53 -4.08
N VAL A 355 7.18 -12.34 -3.81
CA VAL A 355 8.32 -11.95 -2.96
C VAL A 355 9.64 -11.90 -3.73
N PHE A 356 9.58 -12.05 -5.07
CA PHE A 356 10.76 -12.11 -5.92
C PHE A 356 11.57 -10.81 -5.83
N ASN A 357 12.86 -10.90 -5.48
CA ASN A 357 13.82 -9.79 -5.36
C ASN A 357 13.42 -8.65 -4.38
N LEU A 358 12.35 -8.77 -3.59
CA LEU A 358 11.99 -7.75 -2.60
C LEU A 358 13.10 -7.57 -1.55
N ASP A 359 13.81 -8.64 -1.20
CA ASP A 359 14.98 -8.59 -0.31
C ASP A 359 16.08 -7.67 -0.85
N LYS A 360 16.30 -7.65 -2.18
CA LYS A 360 17.30 -6.79 -2.82
C LYS A 360 16.91 -5.33 -2.79
N ILE A 361 15.62 -5.04 -3.05
CA ILE A 361 15.10 -3.67 -3.01
C ILE A 361 15.16 -3.15 -1.57
N TYR A 362 14.67 -3.92 -0.59
CA TYR A 362 14.71 -3.51 0.81
C TYR A 362 16.14 -3.33 1.32
N GLN A 363 17.04 -4.25 0.97
CA GLN A 363 18.46 -4.12 1.31
C GLN A 363 19.07 -2.85 0.71
N ALA A 364 18.72 -2.49 -0.52
CA ALA A 364 19.22 -1.28 -1.17
C ALA A 364 18.78 0.00 -0.44
N MET A 365 17.54 0.05 0.10
CA MET A 365 17.09 1.19 0.92
C MET A 365 17.98 1.41 2.15
N ILE A 366 18.57 0.34 2.70
CA ILE A 366 19.37 0.39 3.92
C ILE A 366 20.87 0.52 3.60
N GLU A 367 21.39 -0.21 2.61
CA GLU A 367 22.83 -0.44 2.48
C GLU A 367 23.51 0.29 1.31
N VAL A 368 22.77 0.79 0.33
CA VAL A 368 23.37 1.44 -0.84
C VAL A 368 23.83 2.84 -0.48
N ASP A 369 25.14 3.10 -0.66
CA ASP A 369 25.74 4.43 -0.53
C ASP A 369 25.36 5.29 -1.74
N LEU A 370 24.65 6.39 -1.48
CA LEU A 370 24.15 7.32 -2.50
C LEU A 370 25.27 8.05 -3.25
N GLY A 371 26.49 8.09 -2.67
CA GLY A 371 27.67 8.60 -3.35
C GLY A 371 28.05 7.84 -4.63
N LYS A 372 27.51 6.61 -4.80
CA LYS A 372 27.64 5.85 -6.05
C LYS A 372 26.99 6.56 -7.23
N TYR A 373 25.95 7.34 -6.97
CA TYR A 373 25.12 8.02 -7.97
C TYR A 373 25.33 9.53 -8.00
N ASP A 374 25.65 10.10 -6.83
CA ASP A 374 25.98 11.51 -6.64
C ASP A 374 27.12 11.63 -5.64
N GLU A 375 28.31 11.96 -6.11
CA GLU A 375 29.54 12.04 -5.30
C GLU A 375 29.37 13.00 -4.10
N SER A 376 28.50 14.01 -4.20
CA SER A 376 28.20 14.93 -3.09
C SER A 376 27.44 14.26 -1.93
N ARG A 377 26.90 13.07 -2.15
CA ARG A 377 26.13 12.26 -1.20
C ARG A 377 26.89 11.05 -0.68
N ALA A 378 28.20 11.00 -0.90
CA ALA A 378 29.02 9.91 -0.43
C ALA A 378 28.90 9.70 1.10
N GLY A 379 28.67 8.46 1.50
CA GLY A 379 28.41 8.08 2.89
C GLY A 379 27.00 8.33 3.37
N LYS A 380 26.06 8.73 2.50
CA LYS A 380 24.62 8.82 2.80
C LYS A 380 23.90 7.58 2.26
N TYR A 381 22.81 7.24 2.96
CA TYR A 381 21.94 6.11 2.67
C TYR A 381 20.49 6.60 2.65
N PHE A 382 19.61 5.91 1.98
CA PHE A 382 18.19 6.27 2.02
C PHE A 382 17.63 6.20 3.44
N TYR A 383 17.90 5.12 4.17
CA TYR A 383 17.61 5.03 5.61
C TYR A 383 18.79 5.66 6.39
N ILE A 384 18.56 6.84 6.95
CA ILE A 384 19.62 7.68 7.53
C ILE A 384 20.19 7.07 8.81
N ARG A 385 21.51 7.00 8.89
CA ARG A 385 22.27 6.58 10.06
C ARG A 385 22.99 7.77 10.69
N ASP A 386 23.24 7.70 11.97
CA ASP A 386 24.09 8.66 12.67
C ASP A 386 25.59 8.41 12.39
N GLU A 387 26.46 9.22 12.95
CA GLU A 387 27.92 9.13 12.83
C GLU A 387 28.51 7.80 13.37
N ASN A 388 27.76 7.08 14.21
CA ASN A 388 28.12 5.79 14.75
C ASN A 388 27.50 4.63 13.97
N GLY A 389 26.83 4.91 12.85
CA GLY A 389 26.13 3.92 12.01
C GLY A 389 24.82 3.41 12.58
N GLN A 390 24.24 4.09 13.58
CA GLN A 390 22.98 3.68 14.18
C GLN A 390 21.79 4.24 13.39
N PRO A 391 20.69 3.47 13.22
CA PRO A 391 19.46 3.93 12.63
C PRO A 391 18.88 5.16 13.34
N THR A 392 18.41 6.15 12.58
CA THR A 392 17.81 7.38 13.12
C THR A 392 16.29 7.44 12.95
N GLY A 393 15.71 6.57 12.13
CA GLY A 393 14.31 6.63 11.73
C GLY A 393 14.00 7.78 10.77
N ASN A 394 15.00 8.46 10.23
CA ASN A 394 14.82 9.43 9.16
C ASN A 394 15.14 8.81 7.81
N VAL A 395 14.54 9.38 6.75
CA VAL A 395 14.72 8.95 5.37
C VAL A 395 15.33 10.09 4.56
N GLU A 396 16.30 9.77 3.72
CA GLU A 396 16.95 10.71 2.81
C GLU A 396 16.22 10.72 1.47
N MET A 397 15.68 11.88 1.13
CA MET A 397 15.06 12.11 -0.17
C MET A 397 16.10 12.63 -1.15
N PRO A 398 16.47 11.89 -2.19
CA PRO A 398 17.54 12.29 -3.10
C PRO A 398 17.13 13.40 -4.07
N GLY A 399 15.86 13.66 -4.21
CA GLY A 399 15.32 14.69 -5.09
C GLY A 399 14.70 15.87 -4.35
N GLU A 400 14.12 16.75 -5.12
CA GLU A 400 13.23 17.75 -4.58
C GLU A 400 11.94 17.10 -4.09
N ASP A 401 11.36 17.66 -3.21
CA ASP A 401 10.21 17.65 -2.40
C ASP A 401 8.86 17.40 -3.06
N ASP A 402 8.70 16.51 -4.01
CA ASP A 402 7.39 16.35 -4.60
C ASP A 402 6.42 15.74 -3.59
N TRP A 403 6.55 14.47 -3.31
CA TRP A 403 5.62 13.79 -2.43
C TRP A 403 6.29 12.82 -1.45
N GLY A 404 7.57 12.65 -1.57
CA GLY A 404 8.34 11.78 -0.70
C GLY A 404 8.43 12.19 0.76
N LYS A 405 7.94 13.36 1.12
CA LYS A 405 7.73 13.75 2.53
C LYS A 405 6.39 13.28 3.08
N ALA A 406 5.64 12.56 2.26
CA ALA A 406 4.25 12.24 2.52
C ALA A 406 4.01 11.51 3.83
N GLY A 407 4.93 10.71 4.33
CA GLY A 407 4.73 10.12 5.63
C GLY A 407 5.53 8.87 5.86
N TYR A 408 5.59 8.48 7.11
CA TYR A 408 6.36 7.32 7.51
C TYR A 408 5.58 5.99 7.44
N ALA A 409 4.29 6.02 7.08
CA ALA A 409 3.48 4.81 7.04
C ALA A 409 3.95 3.80 5.98
N ILE A 410 4.37 4.29 4.80
CA ILE A 410 4.90 3.41 3.75
C ILE A 410 6.23 2.75 4.17
N TYR A 411 7.13 3.48 4.82
CA TYR A 411 8.39 2.91 5.30
C TYR A 411 8.17 1.94 6.45
N TYR A 412 7.21 2.25 7.34
CA TYR A 412 6.77 1.33 8.37
C TYR A 412 6.24 0.02 7.76
N LEU A 413 5.41 0.11 6.73
CA LEU A 413 4.95 -1.08 5.98
C LEU A 413 6.11 -1.87 5.39
N CYS A 414 7.06 -1.21 4.72
CA CYS A 414 8.25 -1.88 4.17
C CYS A 414 9.03 -2.65 5.23
N ASP A 415 9.18 -2.06 6.43
CA ASP A 415 9.89 -2.70 7.54
C ASP A 415 9.10 -3.89 8.11
N VAL A 416 7.77 -3.75 8.26
CA VAL A 416 6.88 -4.86 8.66
C VAL A 416 6.97 -6.01 7.66
N MET A 417 6.92 -5.72 6.37
CA MET A 417 7.10 -6.73 5.33
C MET A 417 8.45 -7.42 5.45
N ALA A 418 9.50 -6.62 5.64
CA ALA A 418 10.86 -7.16 5.72
C ALA A 418 11.05 -8.08 6.95
N ASP A 419 10.48 -7.71 8.09
CA ASP A 419 10.54 -8.55 9.31
C ASP A 419 9.70 -9.82 9.14
N THR A 420 8.45 -9.68 8.68
CA THR A 420 7.50 -10.82 8.57
C THR A 420 7.87 -11.79 7.44
N LEU A 421 8.40 -11.32 6.32
CA LEU A 421 8.79 -12.14 5.17
C LEU A 421 10.29 -12.51 5.19
N GLY A 422 11.05 -11.98 6.15
CA GLY A 422 12.48 -12.21 6.29
C GLY A 422 13.31 -11.64 5.13
N LEU A 423 12.94 -10.46 4.60
CA LEU A 423 13.67 -9.81 3.50
C LEU A 423 15.02 -9.24 3.98
N ASP A 424 15.19 -9.07 5.27
CA ASP A 424 16.38 -8.50 5.89
C ASP A 424 17.45 -9.56 6.30
N ARG A 425 17.36 -10.81 5.80
CA ARG A 425 18.22 -11.93 6.24
C ARG A 425 19.71 -11.61 6.14
N GLU A 426 20.12 -10.90 5.08
CA GLU A 426 21.50 -10.50 4.81
C GLU A 426 21.94 -9.25 5.59
N ILE A 427 21.02 -8.54 6.24
CA ILE A 427 21.28 -7.30 6.97
C ILE A 427 21.69 -7.62 8.40
N GLU A 428 22.71 -6.94 8.92
CA GLU A 428 23.20 -7.14 10.29
C GLU A 428 22.62 -6.12 11.27
N VAL A 429 22.52 -6.51 12.55
CA VAL A 429 22.22 -5.59 13.66
C VAL A 429 23.28 -4.48 13.69
N PRO A 430 22.94 -3.20 13.89
CA PRO A 430 21.64 -2.71 14.35
C PRO A 430 20.66 -2.33 13.21
N ARG A 431 20.88 -2.71 11.99
CA ARG A 431 20.13 -2.26 10.82
C ARG A 431 19.03 -3.23 10.37
N LYS A 432 18.67 -4.22 11.19
CA LYS A 432 17.57 -5.14 10.97
C LYS A 432 16.23 -4.44 10.84
N ALA A 433 15.30 -5.03 10.10
CA ALA A 433 13.97 -4.50 9.83
C ALA A 433 13.21 -4.11 11.11
N TRP A 434 13.21 -4.96 12.13
CA TRP A 434 12.54 -4.67 13.40
C TRP A 434 13.06 -3.41 14.13
N VAL A 435 14.30 -2.97 13.86
CA VAL A 435 14.84 -1.70 14.43
C VAL A 435 14.24 -0.50 13.71
N TRP A 436 14.23 -0.55 12.36
CA TRP A 436 13.65 0.50 11.54
C TRP A 436 12.14 0.58 11.73
N GLU A 437 11.46 -0.56 11.78
CA GLU A 437 10.03 -0.68 12.06
C GLU A 437 9.63 0.08 13.34
N LYS A 438 10.39 -0.12 14.42
CA LYS A 438 10.17 0.61 15.67
C LYS A 438 10.33 2.12 15.49
N LEU A 439 11.37 2.55 14.80
CA LEU A 439 11.66 3.97 14.59
C LEU A 439 10.65 4.65 13.67
N HIS A 440 10.28 4.00 12.58
CA HIS A 440 9.27 4.53 11.65
C HIS A 440 7.88 4.51 12.26
N PHE A 441 7.54 3.51 13.09
CA PHE A 441 6.32 3.52 13.88
C PHE A 441 6.22 4.76 14.78
N GLU A 442 7.29 5.11 15.52
CA GLU A 442 7.30 6.29 16.36
C GLU A 442 7.16 7.59 15.55
N LYS A 443 7.80 7.68 14.39
CA LYS A 443 7.66 8.83 13.48
C LYS A 443 6.23 8.98 12.95
N MET A 444 5.65 7.89 12.48
CA MET A 444 4.26 7.84 12.02
C MET A 444 3.29 8.20 13.14
N ARG A 445 3.46 7.62 14.32
CA ARG A 445 2.65 7.92 15.51
C ARG A 445 2.73 9.40 15.88
N GLU A 446 3.91 10.00 15.83
CA GLU A 446 4.10 11.42 16.05
C GLU A 446 3.33 12.25 15.01
N GLN A 447 3.41 11.91 13.72
CA GLN A 447 2.69 12.61 12.65
C GLN A 447 1.17 12.59 12.89
N ILE A 448 0.60 11.40 13.13
CA ILE A 448 -0.85 11.24 13.30
C ILE A 448 -1.37 11.85 14.59
N SER A 449 -0.59 11.74 15.67
CA SER A 449 -0.97 12.25 17.00
C SER A 449 -0.59 13.72 17.22
N ARG A 450 0.07 14.36 16.25
CA ARG A 450 0.51 15.75 16.37
C ARG A 450 -0.68 16.67 16.63
N GLN A 451 -0.60 17.42 17.71
CA GLN A 451 -1.56 18.45 18.08
C GLN A 451 -1.17 19.76 17.40
N ALA A 452 -2.04 20.29 16.57
CA ALA A 452 -1.90 21.62 15.98
C ALA A 452 -3.28 22.29 15.94
N GLU A 453 -3.33 23.64 16.10
CA GLU A 453 -4.59 24.38 16.15
C GLU A 453 -5.42 24.21 14.86
N ASP A 454 -4.74 24.06 13.71
CA ASP A 454 -5.35 23.94 12.40
C ASP A 454 -5.42 22.50 11.87
N LYS A 455 -5.18 21.50 12.73
CA LYS A 455 -5.13 20.10 12.34
C LYS A 455 -6.28 19.31 12.95
N ALA A 456 -7.06 18.64 12.11
CA ALA A 456 -8.07 17.68 12.57
C ALA A 456 -7.40 16.41 13.12
N PRO A 457 -8.04 15.69 14.06
CA PRO A 457 -7.54 14.39 14.52
C PRO A 457 -7.34 13.42 13.34
N GLY A 458 -6.19 12.76 13.28
CA GLY A 458 -5.87 11.80 12.22
C GLY A 458 -5.37 12.40 10.90
N GLN A 459 -5.36 13.71 10.76
CA GLN A 459 -4.73 14.40 9.64
C GLN A 459 -3.21 14.39 9.84
N PHE A 460 -2.44 13.90 8.86
CA PHE A 460 -0.98 13.80 8.97
C PHE A 460 -0.28 15.14 8.85
N PHE A 461 -0.74 15.99 7.94
CA PHE A 461 -0.08 17.22 7.55
C PHE A 461 -0.94 18.45 7.82
N LEU A 462 -0.28 19.55 8.11
CA LEU A 462 -0.92 20.86 8.09
C LEU A 462 -1.11 21.33 6.65
N PRO A 463 -2.07 22.23 6.40
CA PRO A 463 -2.22 22.84 5.09
C PRO A 463 -0.90 23.44 4.60
N GLY A 464 -0.47 23.05 3.39
CA GLY A 464 0.78 23.49 2.77
C GLY A 464 2.05 22.71 3.15
N GLU A 465 1.99 21.75 4.08
CA GLU A 465 3.12 20.86 4.37
C GLU A 465 3.31 19.78 3.30
N ASN A 466 2.27 19.48 2.55
CA ASN A 466 2.28 18.39 1.57
C ASN A 466 1.60 18.81 0.27
N SER A 467 2.14 18.35 -0.84
CA SER A 467 1.58 18.57 -2.17
C SER A 467 0.81 17.37 -2.74
N PHE A 468 0.84 16.22 -2.05
CA PHE A 468 0.17 15.02 -2.51
C PHE A 468 -1.31 15.00 -2.11
N VAL A 469 -2.17 14.65 -3.08
CA VAL A 469 -3.61 14.62 -2.87
C VAL A 469 -4.00 13.46 -2.00
N SER A 470 -4.70 13.77 -0.88
CA SER A 470 -5.29 12.73 -0.03
C SER A 470 -4.28 11.73 0.52
N VAL A 471 -3.12 12.25 0.89
CA VAL A 471 -2.05 11.44 1.50
C VAL A 471 -2.54 10.64 2.71
N GLU A 472 -3.50 11.15 3.45
CA GLU A 472 -4.06 10.48 4.61
C GLU A 472 -4.76 9.17 4.25
N SER A 473 -5.50 9.11 3.13
CA SER A 473 -6.12 7.86 2.67
C SER A 473 -5.08 6.86 2.15
N PHE A 474 -4.05 7.34 1.46
CA PHE A 474 -2.93 6.51 1.01
C PHE A 474 -2.13 5.94 2.19
N MET A 475 -1.78 6.80 3.16
CA MET A 475 -1.07 6.33 4.35
C MET A 475 -1.91 5.38 5.20
N MET A 476 -3.23 5.56 5.25
CA MET A 476 -4.11 4.62 5.92
C MET A 476 -4.13 3.26 5.22
N HIS A 477 -4.06 3.24 3.90
CA HIS A 477 -3.91 2.01 3.11
C HIS A 477 -2.66 1.24 3.53
N ASN A 478 -1.49 1.90 3.59
CA ASN A 478 -0.26 1.27 4.05
C ASN A 478 -0.36 0.70 5.48
N LEU A 479 -1.07 1.39 6.38
CA LEU A 479 -1.28 0.90 7.75
C LEU A 479 -2.21 -0.31 7.80
N ALA A 480 -3.23 -0.33 6.95
CA ALA A 480 -4.15 -1.45 6.85
C ALA A 480 -3.44 -2.72 6.35
N GLU A 481 -2.57 -2.59 5.34
CA GLU A 481 -1.70 -3.69 4.89
C GLU A 481 -0.77 -4.17 6.01
N ALA A 482 -0.05 -3.25 6.66
CA ALA A 482 0.85 -3.59 7.76
C ALA A 482 0.11 -4.34 8.87
N TYR A 483 -1.14 -3.94 9.18
CA TYR A 483 -1.98 -4.63 10.15
C TYR A 483 -2.33 -6.06 9.72
N VAL A 484 -2.72 -6.25 8.46
CA VAL A 484 -3.02 -7.59 7.93
C VAL A 484 -1.78 -8.49 8.01
N LEU A 485 -0.64 -7.98 7.58
CA LEU A 485 0.61 -8.76 7.50
C LEU A 485 1.16 -9.14 8.88
N ALA A 486 1.09 -8.23 9.86
CA ALA A 486 1.71 -8.42 11.17
C ALA A 486 0.77 -8.96 12.24
N VAL A 487 -0.55 -8.70 12.11
CA VAL A 487 -1.50 -8.90 13.21
C VAL A 487 -2.63 -9.87 12.83
N SER A 488 -3.46 -9.52 11.86
CA SER A 488 -4.68 -10.29 11.58
C SER A 488 -4.44 -11.57 10.78
N HIS A 489 -3.47 -11.55 9.87
CA HIS A 489 -3.13 -12.69 9.02
C HIS A 489 -1.60 -12.83 8.91
N PRO A 490 -0.88 -13.08 10.03
CA PRO A 490 0.58 -13.04 10.05
C PRO A 490 1.25 -14.18 9.26
N GLU A 491 0.62 -15.35 9.11
CA GLU A 491 1.04 -16.51 8.24
C GLU A 491 -0.05 -17.61 8.20
#